data_d15b2500905d5cca5e40ef4b6957cf16
#
_entry.id   d15b2500905d5cca5e40ef4b6957cf16
#
_cell.length_a   1.000
_cell.length_b   1.000
_cell.length_c   1.000
_cell.angle_alpha   90.00
_cell.angle_beta   90.00
_cell.angle_gamma   90.00
#
_symmetry.space_group_name_H-M   'P 1'
#
loop_
_entity.id
_entity.type
_entity.pdbx_description
1 polymer ?
#
loop_
_entity_poly.entity_id
_entity_poly.type
_entity_poly.pdbx_seq_one_letter_code
_entity_poly.pdbx_strand_id
1 'polypeptide(L)'
;MAKYLTQEWMDRAKELAADFPETPGASVRMQQVITGAPDGDVKYYTVIQDGKTVEQALGEDPEGAEVTLTNSYDDAVKILTGELDASAAFMQGRVKVTGNMAKMMGLLPLSSKPEYKQIQERLRDETDL
;
A
#
# COMPACT_ATOMS: atom_id res chain seq x y z
N MET A 1 8.07 -16.79 6.72
CA MET A 1 8.02 -15.34 6.38
C MET A 1 7.88 -15.21 4.88
N ALA A 2 7.03 -14.31 4.43
CA ALA A 2 6.85 -14.08 3.01
C ALA A 2 7.88 -13.09 2.48
N LYS A 3 8.37 -13.33 1.27
CA LYS A 3 9.28 -12.41 0.60
C LYS A 3 8.50 -11.17 0.12
N TYR A 4 9.10 -9.99 0.32
CA TYR A 4 8.48 -8.71 -0.04
C TYR A 4 8.09 -8.66 -1.52
N LEU A 5 6.92 -8.12 -1.79
CA LEU A 5 6.35 -7.94 -3.13
C LEU A 5 6.07 -9.26 -3.88
N THR A 6 5.77 -10.33 -3.16
CA THR A 6 5.25 -11.57 -3.74
C THR A 6 3.75 -11.68 -3.45
N GLN A 7 3.06 -12.57 -4.18
CA GLN A 7 1.63 -12.79 -3.93
C GLN A 7 1.39 -13.32 -2.51
N GLU A 8 2.28 -14.16 -1.99
CA GLU A 8 2.20 -14.64 -0.61
C GLU A 8 2.25 -13.49 0.39
N TRP A 9 3.16 -12.54 0.16
CA TRP A 9 3.25 -11.34 0.98
C TRP A 9 1.96 -10.51 0.89
N MET A 10 1.40 -10.36 -0.30
CA MET A 10 0.16 -9.62 -0.53
C MET A 10 -1.03 -10.28 0.21
N ASP A 11 -1.11 -11.60 0.15
CA ASP A 11 -2.15 -12.35 0.85
C ASP A 11 -2.04 -12.15 2.36
N ARG A 12 -0.82 -12.16 2.88
CA ARG A 12 -0.60 -11.92 4.32
C ARG A 12 -0.96 -10.51 4.73
N ALA A 13 -0.61 -9.52 3.92
CA ALA A 13 -0.98 -8.13 4.17
C ALA A 13 -2.50 -7.96 4.23
N LYS A 14 -3.22 -8.62 3.33
CA LYS A 14 -4.68 -8.62 3.31
C LYS A 14 -5.26 -9.27 4.58
N GLU A 15 -4.70 -10.38 5.02
CA GLU A 15 -5.14 -11.06 6.24
C GLU A 15 -4.97 -10.15 7.46
N LEU A 16 -3.84 -9.49 7.59
CA LEU A 16 -3.58 -8.58 8.70
C LEU A 16 -4.52 -7.37 8.66
N ALA A 17 -4.86 -6.89 7.47
CA ALA A 17 -5.76 -5.75 7.30
C ALA A 17 -7.24 -6.12 7.53
N ALA A 18 -7.59 -7.40 7.61
CA ALA A 18 -8.96 -7.82 7.81
C ALA A 18 -9.56 -7.32 9.12
N ASP A 19 -8.73 -7.11 10.13
CA ASP A 19 -9.15 -6.62 11.45
C ASP A 19 -9.14 -5.09 11.54
N PHE A 20 -8.82 -4.39 10.44
CA PHE A 20 -8.77 -2.93 10.44
C PHE A 20 -10.19 -2.37 10.59
N PRO A 21 -10.37 -1.30 11.41
CA PRO A 21 -11.69 -0.69 11.60
C PRO A 21 -12.27 -0.15 10.28
N GLU A 22 -13.57 -0.29 10.11
CA GLU A 22 -14.24 0.29 8.95
C GLU A 22 -14.23 1.82 9.02
N THR A 23 -14.05 2.44 7.84
CA THR A 23 -14.21 3.88 7.66
C THR A 23 -15.16 4.07 6.48
N PRO A 24 -16.46 4.24 6.72
CA PRO A 24 -17.45 4.36 5.65
C PRO A 24 -17.09 5.45 4.64
N GLY A 25 -17.19 5.14 3.36
CA GLY A 25 -16.87 6.06 2.28
C GLY A 25 -15.41 6.08 1.86
N ALA A 26 -14.51 5.44 2.59
CA ALA A 26 -13.09 5.36 2.23
C ALA A 26 -12.87 4.18 1.29
N SER A 27 -13.24 4.33 0.04
CA SER A 27 -13.17 3.28 -0.98
C SER A 27 -12.39 3.76 -2.19
N VAL A 28 -11.42 2.95 -2.65
CA VAL A 28 -10.60 3.30 -3.81
C VAL A 28 -9.94 2.05 -4.39
N ARG A 29 -9.71 2.07 -5.69
CA ARG A 29 -8.87 1.10 -6.37
C ARG A 29 -7.54 1.77 -6.70
N MET A 30 -6.45 1.25 -6.14
CA MET A 30 -5.10 1.82 -6.31
C MET A 30 -4.22 0.86 -7.09
N GLN A 31 -3.52 1.38 -8.09
CA GLN A 31 -2.43 0.69 -8.76
C GLN A 31 -1.12 1.19 -8.18
N GLN A 32 -0.27 0.29 -7.72
CA GLN A 32 1.06 0.64 -7.23
C GLN A 32 2.12 0.17 -8.22
N VAL A 33 3.11 1.01 -8.45
CA VAL A 33 4.26 0.71 -9.30
C VAL A 33 5.52 0.96 -8.48
N ILE A 34 6.28 -0.09 -8.23
CA ILE A 34 7.54 -0.03 -7.48
C ILE A 34 8.68 -0.16 -8.49
N THR A 35 9.48 0.88 -8.64
CA THR A 35 10.57 0.91 -9.61
C THR A 35 11.88 0.48 -8.97
N GLY A 36 12.75 -0.17 -9.75
CA GLY A 36 14.10 -0.53 -9.31
C GLY A 36 14.17 -1.64 -8.27
N ALA A 37 13.18 -2.51 -8.19
CA ALA A 37 13.24 -3.68 -7.33
C ALA A 37 14.32 -4.66 -7.83
N PRO A 38 14.81 -5.60 -6.99
CA PRO A 38 15.89 -6.50 -7.37
C PRO A 38 15.68 -7.27 -8.67
N ASP A 39 14.44 -7.67 -8.95
CA ASP A 39 14.08 -8.42 -10.16
C ASP A 39 13.40 -7.57 -11.22
N GLY A 40 13.46 -6.24 -11.10
CA GLY A 40 12.81 -5.30 -12.01
C GLY A 40 11.62 -4.61 -11.37
N ASP A 41 10.93 -3.79 -12.15
CA ASP A 41 9.76 -3.06 -11.67
C ASP A 41 8.64 -4.03 -11.30
N VAL A 42 7.98 -3.74 -10.18
CA VAL A 42 6.87 -4.54 -9.67
C VAL A 42 5.60 -3.70 -9.72
N LYS A 43 4.55 -4.27 -10.29
CA LYS A 43 3.21 -3.68 -10.28
C LYS A 43 2.29 -4.54 -9.43
N TYR A 44 1.50 -3.90 -8.61
CA TYR A 44 0.43 -4.58 -7.88
C TYR A 44 -0.71 -3.61 -7.65
N TYR A 45 -1.89 -4.12 -7.30
CA TYR A 45 -3.04 -3.27 -7.03
C TYR A 45 -3.66 -3.62 -5.70
N THR A 46 -4.32 -2.62 -5.12
CA THR A 46 -5.02 -2.75 -3.84
C THR A 46 -6.43 -2.20 -3.99
N VAL A 47 -7.42 -2.96 -3.58
CA VAL A 47 -8.81 -2.51 -3.54
C VAL A 47 -9.19 -2.28 -2.08
N ILE A 48 -9.54 -1.04 -1.77
CA ILE A 48 -9.99 -0.64 -0.44
C ILE A 48 -11.48 -0.34 -0.51
N GLN A 49 -12.23 -0.93 0.41
CA GLN A 49 -13.66 -0.71 0.53
C GLN A 49 -13.99 -0.40 2.00
N ASP A 50 -14.56 0.77 2.23
CA ASP A 50 -14.90 1.28 3.56
C ASP A 50 -13.72 1.21 4.54
N GLY A 51 -12.53 1.54 4.04
CA GLY A 51 -11.30 1.58 4.83
C GLY A 51 -10.60 0.25 5.00
N LYS A 52 -11.16 -0.84 4.46
CA LYS A 52 -10.56 -2.18 4.56
C LYS A 52 -9.99 -2.63 3.22
N THR A 53 -8.85 -3.29 3.26
CA THR A 53 -8.29 -3.94 2.08
C THR A 53 -9.07 -5.22 1.79
N VAL A 54 -9.81 -5.25 0.69
CA VAL A 54 -10.59 -6.41 0.28
C VAL A 54 -9.91 -7.26 -0.78
N GLU A 55 -8.94 -6.68 -1.50
CA GLU A 55 -8.15 -7.39 -2.49
C GLU A 55 -6.77 -6.75 -2.61
N GLN A 56 -5.75 -7.57 -2.78
CA GLN A 56 -4.39 -7.11 -3.08
C GLN A 56 -3.67 -8.20 -3.87
N ALA A 57 -3.22 -7.86 -5.07
CA ALA A 57 -2.65 -8.85 -5.98
C ALA A 57 -1.62 -8.22 -6.92
N LEU A 58 -0.69 -9.06 -7.38
CA LEU A 58 0.30 -8.66 -8.38
C LEU A 58 -0.36 -8.39 -9.73
N GLY A 59 0.22 -7.45 -10.48
CA GLY A 59 -0.21 -7.11 -11.82
C GLY A 59 -1.02 -5.82 -11.86
N GLU A 60 -1.66 -5.59 -13.01
CA GLU A 60 -2.50 -4.42 -13.20
C GLU A 60 -3.93 -4.73 -12.77
N ASP A 61 -4.62 -3.70 -12.25
CA ASP A 61 -6.01 -3.82 -11.84
C ASP A 61 -6.89 -4.08 -13.07
N PRO A 62 -7.55 -5.25 -13.15
CA PRO A 62 -8.36 -5.60 -14.33
C PRO A 62 -9.59 -4.72 -14.51
N GLU A 63 -10.05 -4.06 -13.45
CA GLU A 63 -11.22 -3.17 -13.51
C GLU A 63 -10.85 -1.70 -13.66
N GLY A 64 -9.55 -1.41 -13.68
CA GLY A 64 -9.04 -0.04 -13.84
C GLY A 64 -8.90 0.69 -12.50
N ALA A 65 -7.68 1.11 -12.19
CA ALA A 65 -7.41 1.84 -10.97
C ALA A 65 -7.88 3.29 -11.08
N GLU A 66 -8.39 3.82 -9.97
CA GLU A 66 -8.77 5.23 -9.87
C GLU A 66 -7.57 6.12 -9.56
N VAL A 67 -6.56 5.55 -8.92
CA VAL A 67 -5.33 6.23 -8.50
C VAL A 67 -4.16 5.32 -8.80
N THR A 68 -3.06 5.90 -9.30
CA THR A 68 -1.79 5.19 -9.50
C THR A 68 -0.71 5.83 -8.64
N LEU A 69 -0.04 5.01 -7.83
CA LEU A 69 1.07 5.42 -6.98
C LEU A 69 2.36 4.83 -7.54
N THR A 70 3.37 5.67 -7.75
CA THR A 70 4.67 5.23 -8.25
C THR A 70 5.76 5.70 -7.30
N ASN A 71 6.60 4.78 -6.84
CA ASN A 71 7.74 5.10 -5.99
C ASN A 71 8.86 4.08 -6.19
N SER A 72 10.06 4.43 -5.72
CA SER A 72 11.21 3.54 -5.83
C SER A 72 11.14 2.40 -4.80
N TYR A 73 11.83 1.31 -5.10
CA TYR A 73 11.96 0.19 -4.16
C TYR A 73 12.60 0.64 -2.83
N ASP A 74 13.64 1.49 -2.89
CA ASP A 74 14.27 2.00 -1.68
C ASP A 74 13.29 2.74 -0.79
N ASP A 75 12.45 3.60 -1.36
CA ASP A 75 11.43 4.32 -0.60
C ASP A 75 10.34 3.37 -0.10
N ALA A 76 9.97 2.37 -0.90
CA ALA A 76 8.99 1.37 -0.50
C ALA A 76 9.47 0.58 0.73
N VAL A 77 10.74 0.18 0.75
CA VAL A 77 11.33 -0.52 1.90
C VAL A 77 11.36 0.40 3.12
N LYS A 78 11.71 1.67 2.96
CA LYS A 78 11.72 2.62 4.06
C LYS A 78 10.33 2.82 4.66
N ILE A 79 9.31 2.86 3.82
CA ILE A 79 7.92 2.95 4.29
C ILE A 79 7.55 1.67 5.04
N LEU A 80 7.89 0.51 4.50
CA LEU A 80 7.60 -0.78 5.14
C LEU A 80 8.25 -0.89 6.52
N THR A 81 9.52 -0.48 6.63
CA THR A 81 10.29 -0.59 7.88
C THR A 81 10.00 0.52 8.88
N GLY A 82 9.20 1.52 8.48
CA GLY A 82 8.85 2.64 9.36
C GLY A 82 9.87 3.77 9.37
N GLU A 83 10.95 3.69 8.60
CA GLU A 83 11.92 4.79 8.47
C GLU A 83 11.34 6.02 7.79
N LEU A 84 10.36 5.82 6.93
CA LEU A 84 9.71 6.88 6.17
C LEU A 84 8.20 6.74 6.33
N ASP A 85 7.55 7.78 6.84
CA ASP A 85 6.10 7.81 6.94
C ASP A 85 5.48 7.96 5.56
N ALA A 86 4.43 7.19 5.26
CA ALA A 86 3.78 7.21 3.95
C ALA A 86 3.24 8.60 3.59
N SER A 87 2.64 9.30 4.54
CA SER A 87 2.14 10.66 4.32
C SER A 87 3.28 11.63 4.04
N ALA A 88 4.39 11.51 4.78
CA ALA A 88 5.58 12.35 4.57
C ALA A 88 6.19 12.08 3.20
N ALA A 89 6.26 10.82 2.77
CA ALA A 89 6.77 10.46 1.45
C ALA A 89 5.95 11.12 0.34
N PHE A 90 4.63 11.10 0.48
CA PHE A 90 3.72 11.77 -0.45
C PHE A 90 3.96 13.28 -0.47
N MET A 91 4.04 13.91 0.69
CA MET A 91 4.26 15.36 0.81
C MET A 91 5.60 15.82 0.25
N GLN A 92 6.62 14.95 0.33
CA GLN A 92 7.97 15.23 -0.20
C GLN A 92 8.12 14.92 -1.69
N GLY A 93 7.07 14.43 -2.35
CA GLY A 93 7.11 14.06 -3.76
C GLY A 93 7.87 12.77 -4.05
N ARG A 94 8.15 11.95 -3.04
CA ARG A 94 8.80 10.63 -3.21
C ARG A 94 7.84 9.59 -3.77
N VAL A 95 6.55 9.77 -3.54
CA VAL A 95 5.49 8.97 -4.13
C VAL A 95 4.76 9.83 -5.14
N LYS A 96 4.81 9.43 -6.41
CA LYS A 96 4.06 10.11 -7.46
C LYS A 96 2.65 9.56 -7.50
N VAL A 97 1.67 10.48 -7.49
CA VAL A 97 0.25 10.12 -7.52
C VAL A 97 -0.37 10.68 -8.79
N THR A 98 -1.05 9.81 -9.54
CA THR A 98 -1.86 10.23 -10.69
C THR A 98 -3.26 9.67 -10.53
N GLY A 99 -4.26 10.36 -11.10
CA GLY A 99 -5.65 9.94 -11.03
C GLY A 99 -6.46 10.78 -10.06
N ASN A 100 -7.36 10.15 -9.32
CA ASN A 100 -8.30 10.83 -8.44
C ASN A 100 -7.64 11.26 -7.13
N MET A 101 -7.12 12.48 -7.10
CA MET A 101 -6.44 13.03 -5.93
C MET A 101 -7.38 13.17 -4.72
N ALA A 102 -8.65 13.44 -4.93
CA ALA A 102 -9.60 13.58 -3.82
C ALA A 102 -9.72 12.25 -3.05
N LYS A 103 -9.77 11.14 -3.76
CA LYS A 103 -9.81 9.82 -3.12
C LYS A 103 -8.51 9.51 -2.39
N MET A 104 -7.37 9.85 -2.98
CA MET A 104 -6.07 9.65 -2.34
C MET A 104 -5.97 10.46 -1.05
N MET A 105 -6.36 11.73 -1.09
CA MET A 105 -6.33 12.60 0.09
C MET A 105 -7.25 12.07 1.20
N GLY A 106 -8.36 11.46 0.84
CA GLY A 106 -9.28 10.85 1.80
C GLY A 106 -8.70 9.62 2.51
N LEU A 107 -7.69 8.99 1.92
CA LEU A 107 -7.03 7.83 2.52
C LEU A 107 -5.88 8.19 3.47
N LEU A 108 -5.27 9.36 3.31
CA LEU A 108 -4.12 9.75 4.11
C LEU A 108 -4.36 9.67 5.62
N PRO A 109 -5.52 10.11 6.16
CA PRO A 109 -5.77 9.99 7.59
C PRO A 109 -5.76 8.56 8.11
N LEU A 110 -6.06 7.56 7.25
CA LEU A 110 -6.04 6.15 7.66
C LEU A 110 -4.63 5.68 8.03
N SER A 111 -3.61 6.19 7.34
CA SER A 111 -2.22 5.82 7.59
C SER A 111 -1.71 6.29 8.95
N SER A 112 -2.40 7.25 9.57
CA SER A 112 -2.04 7.78 10.89
C SER A 112 -2.71 7.05 12.05
N LYS A 113 -3.63 6.13 11.77
CA LYS A 113 -4.33 5.39 12.82
C LYS A 113 -3.40 4.40 13.52
N PRO A 114 -3.52 4.24 14.86
CA PRO A 114 -2.71 3.25 15.58
C PRO A 114 -2.86 1.83 15.05
N GLU A 115 -4.06 1.45 14.63
CA GLU A 115 -4.35 0.13 14.07
C GLU A 115 -3.55 -0.11 12.78
N TYR A 116 -3.45 0.89 11.93
CA TYR A 116 -2.65 0.81 10.71
C TYR A 116 -1.17 0.61 11.03
N LYS A 117 -0.65 1.37 11.99
CA LYS A 117 0.75 1.27 12.39
C LYS A 117 1.07 -0.11 12.99
N GLN A 118 0.16 -0.67 13.78
CA GLN A 118 0.31 -2.01 14.34
C GLN A 118 0.36 -3.08 13.24
N ILE A 119 -0.51 -2.98 12.25
CA ILE A 119 -0.52 -3.89 11.10
C ILE A 119 0.79 -3.76 10.32
N GLN A 120 1.26 -2.55 10.10
CA GLN A 120 2.49 -2.29 9.38
C GLN A 120 3.70 -2.89 10.12
N GLU A 121 3.76 -2.75 11.43
CA GLU A 121 4.82 -3.35 12.25
C GLU A 121 4.81 -4.88 12.17
N ARG A 122 3.64 -5.49 12.27
CA ARG A 122 3.50 -6.93 12.14
C ARG A 122 3.93 -7.42 10.77
N LEU A 123 3.49 -6.74 9.73
CA LEU A 123 3.85 -7.09 8.36
C LEU A 123 5.36 -6.96 8.14
N ARG A 124 5.97 -5.89 8.66
CA ARG A 124 7.42 -5.72 8.60
C ARG A 124 8.15 -6.89 9.26
N ASP A 125 7.72 -7.28 10.47
CA ASP A 125 8.35 -8.36 11.22
C ASP A 125 8.21 -9.72 10.54
N GLU A 126 7.17 -9.89 9.72
CA GLU A 126 6.89 -11.12 8.99
C GLU A 126 7.41 -11.08 7.54
N THR A 127 8.08 -10.00 7.14
CA THR A 127 8.55 -9.82 5.76
C THR A 127 10.02 -10.21 5.62
N ASP A 128 10.30 -11.01 4.60
CA ASP A 128 11.66 -11.35 4.19
C ASP A 128 12.10 -10.36 3.10
N LEU A 129 13.10 -9.56 3.44
CA LEU A 129 13.66 -8.53 2.53
C LEU A 129 14.89 -9.01 1.79
#